data_5a69033ffb498f7499113688b9c8ae42
#
_entry.id   5a69033ffb498f7499113688b9c8ae42
#
_cell.length_a   1.000
_cell.length_b   1.000
_cell.length_c   1.000
_cell.angle_alpha   90.00
_cell.angle_beta   90.00
_cell.angle_gamma   90.00
#
_symmetry.space_group_name_H-M   'P 1'
#
loop_
_entity.id
_entity.type
_entity.pdbx_description
1 polymer ?
#
loop_
_entity_poly.entity_id
_entity_poly.type
_entity_poly.pdbx_seq_one_letter_code
_entity_poly.pdbx_strand_id
1 'polypeptide(L)'
;MNITEFEQHVVEQRAVAAGHYDAEYFTGAWRDAGNNYNLETRRQIEGKNPALIKEVFQPTKVLDLGCGPGALMHLLHELGVDVDGIDFAQSSKELATPEVRDRIAVGYVGDATLKPDAAYDVVVCREVLEHLTVLQVKQTVANMARMTSKYIYVTTRFHPSPASLLDFTTQFDVDPSHITLLNKDMLRLMFVLEGCRSRPDLEAKMDWGHKGRVLVLEKA
;
A
#
# COMPACT_ATOMS: atom_id res chain seq x y z
N MET A 1 -9.42 -7.69 17.49
CA MET A 1 -9.98 -8.87 16.76
C MET A 1 -9.53 -10.12 17.47
N ASN A 2 -10.43 -11.03 17.85
CA ASN A 2 -10.06 -12.32 18.43
C ASN A 2 -9.78 -13.36 17.31
N ILE A 3 -9.21 -14.53 17.67
CA ILE A 3 -8.86 -15.57 16.68
C ILE A 3 -10.07 -16.00 15.83
N THR A 4 -11.25 -16.15 16.45
CA THR A 4 -12.46 -16.58 15.74
C THR A 4 -12.94 -15.54 14.72
N GLU A 5 -12.90 -14.25 15.08
CA GLU A 5 -13.21 -13.15 14.14
C GLU A 5 -12.20 -13.12 13.00
N PHE A 6 -10.93 -13.36 13.30
CA PHE A 6 -9.89 -13.42 12.30
C PHE A 6 -10.11 -14.58 11.31
N GLU A 7 -10.36 -15.80 11.79
CA GLU A 7 -10.68 -16.94 10.94
C GLU A 7 -11.88 -16.67 10.02
N GLN A 8 -12.92 -15.99 10.53
CA GLN A 8 -14.07 -15.58 9.72
C GLN A 8 -13.68 -14.58 8.64
N HIS A 9 -12.84 -13.58 8.94
CA HIS A 9 -12.38 -12.62 7.94
C HIS A 9 -11.59 -13.28 6.82
N VAL A 10 -10.68 -14.18 7.17
CA VAL A 10 -9.84 -14.88 6.20
C VAL A 10 -10.67 -15.87 5.36
N VAL A 11 -11.37 -16.78 6.00
CA VAL A 11 -12.10 -17.88 5.31
C VAL A 11 -13.31 -17.35 4.54
N GLU A 12 -14.05 -16.41 5.13
CA GLU A 12 -15.24 -15.84 4.50
C GLU A 12 -14.93 -14.62 3.64
N GLN A 13 -13.68 -14.21 3.55
CA GLN A 13 -13.24 -13.00 2.81
C GLN A 13 -14.04 -11.77 3.23
N ARG A 14 -14.22 -11.58 4.52
CA ARG A 14 -14.85 -10.38 5.08
C ARG A 14 -13.88 -9.23 5.10
N ALA A 15 -14.27 -8.11 4.54
CA ALA A 15 -13.46 -6.89 4.58
C ALA A 15 -13.22 -6.44 6.03
N VAL A 16 -12.01 -6.04 6.34
CA VAL A 16 -11.66 -5.43 7.62
C VAL A 16 -12.31 -4.05 7.68
N ALA A 17 -12.99 -3.73 8.79
CA ALA A 17 -13.66 -2.45 8.96
C ALA A 17 -12.67 -1.31 9.23
N ALA A 18 -12.99 -0.10 8.77
CA ALA A 18 -12.14 1.09 8.99
C ALA A 18 -11.84 1.35 10.47
N GLY A 19 -12.77 1.04 11.37
CA GLY A 19 -12.59 1.19 12.82
C GLY A 19 -11.53 0.26 13.43
N HIS A 20 -11.03 -0.74 12.69
CA HIS A 20 -9.88 -1.53 13.11
C HIS A 20 -8.57 -0.70 13.07
N TYR A 21 -8.48 0.25 12.16
CA TYR A 21 -7.32 1.12 11.98
C TYR A 21 -7.49 2.42 12.76
N ASP A 22 -7.70 2.29 14.06
CA ASP A 22 -7.85 3.41 14.98
C ASP A 22 -6.49 4.05 15.39
N ALA A 23 -6.53 4.98 16.33
CA ALA A 23 -5.32 5.62 16.83
C ALA A 23 -4.37 4.62 17.53
N GLU A 24 -4.90 3.59 18.20
CA GLU A 24 -4.07 2.57 18.87
C GLU A 24 -3.33 1.72 17.84
N TYR A 25 -3.99 1.40 16.71
CA TYR A 25 -3.34 0.71 15.60
C TYR A 25 -2.11 1.48 15.09
N PHE A 26 -2.26 2.78 14.83
CA PHE A 26 -1.18 3.60 14.27
C PHE A 26 -0.12 4.00 15.29
N THR A 27 -0.45 4.11 16.56
CA THR A 27 0.54 4.41 17.61
C THR A 27 1.34 3.19 18.07
N GLY A 28 0.94 2.00 17.63
CA GLY A 28 1.61 0.76 17.99
C GLY A 28 1.34 0.28 19.41
N ALA A 29 0.26 0.75 20.03
CA ALA A 29 -0.10 0.37 21.40
C ALA A 29 -0.33 -1.15 21.56
N TRP A 30 -0.67 -1.85 20.48
CA TRP A 30 -0.87 -3.29 20.42
C TRP A 30 0.32 -4.07 19.84
N ARG A 31 1.38 -3.37 19.39
CA ARG A 31 2.64 -3.92 18.86
C ARG A 31 3.82 -3.46 19.72
N ASP A 32 5.01 -3.96 19.44
CA ASP A 32 6.23 -3.40 19.99
C ASP A 32 6.33 -1.89 19.67
N ALA A 33 6.65 -1.10 20.69
CA ALA A 33 6.71 0.37 20.58
C ALA A 33 7.63 0.90 19.45
N GLY A 34 8.53 0.07 18.94
CA GLY A 34 9.39 0.39 17.79
C GLY A 34 8.71 0.35 16.43
N ASN A 35 7.43 -0.03 16.34
CA ASN A 35 6.72 -0.18 15.06
C ASN A 35 5.51 0.77 14.93
N ASN A 36 5.54 1.91 15.58
CA ASN A 36 4.50 2.92 15.43
C ASN A 36 4.64 3.69 14.10
N TYR A 37 3.57 4.39 13.72
CA TYR A 37 3.50 5.15 12.46
C TYR A 37 3.88 6.62 12.61
N ASN A 38 4.50 7.03 13.73
CA ASN A 38 5.00 8.40 13.84
C ASN A 38 6.13 8.67 12.84
N LEU A 39 6.29 9.93 12.47
CA LEU A 39 7.22 10.34 11.42
C LEU A 39 8.67 9.93 11.70
N GLU A 40 9.14 10.06 12.96
CA GLU A 40 10.52 9.75 13.31
C GLU A 40 10.84 8.25 13.15
N THR A 41 9.99 7.39 13.70
CA THR A 41 10.12 5.94 13.53
C THR A 41 10.02 5.55 12.05
N ARG A 42 9.05 6.14 11.32
CA ARG A 42 8.86 5.84 9.91
C ARG A 42 10.00 6.35 9.03
N ARG A 43 10.63 7.46 9.36
CA ARG A 43 11.82 7.94 8.68
C ARG A 43 12.94 6.89 8.67
N GLN A 44 13.13 6.19 9.79
CA GLN A 44 14.11 5.11 9.90
C GLN A 44 13.67 3.86 9.12
N ILE A 45 12.39 3.47 9.23
CA ILE A 45 11.84 2.29 8.55
C ILE A 45 11.78 2.49 7.03
N GLU A 46 11.36 3.66 6.56
CA GLU A 46 11.32 4.00 5.14
C GLU A 46 12.72 4.01 4.51
N GLY A 47 13.73 4.41 5.27
CA GLY A 47 15.12 4.36 4.86
C GLY A 47 15.35 5.04 3.51
N LYS A 48 15.69 4.25 2.48
CA LYS A 48 15.98 4.76 1.13
C LYS A 48 14.74 4.97 0.25
N ASN A 49 13.57 4.48 0.64
CA ASN A 49 12.39 4.48 -0.23
C ASN A 49 12.02 5.86 -0.80
N PRO A 50 11.91 6.95 -0.01
CA PRO A 50 11.54 8.25 -0.56
C PRO A 50 12.53 8.75 -1.62
N ALA A 51 13.83 8.62 -1.34
CA ALA A 51 14.88 9.01 -2.28
C ALA A 51 14.85 8.17 -3.56
N LEU A 52 14.67 6.85 -3.43
CA LEU A 52 14.55 5.94 -4.58
C LEU A 52 13.31 6.23 -5.43
N ILE A 53 12.16 6.52 -4.82
CA ILE A 53 10.96 6.92 -5.55
C ILE A 53 11.26 8.15 -6.40
N LYS A 54 11.90 9.17 -5.82
CA LYS A 54 12.29 10.38 -6.53
C LYS A 54 13.31 10.11 -7.64
N GLU A 55 14.35 9.35 -7.35
CA GLU A 55 15.44 9.06 -8.29
C GLU A 55 15.00 8.17 -9.46
N VAL A 56 14.32 7.08 -9.16
CA VAL A 56 13.99 6.04 -10.14
C VAL A 56 12.84 6.45 -11.04
N PHE A 57 11.79 7.05 -10.46
CA PHE A 57 10.59 7.40 -11.22
C PHE A 57 10.56 8.86 -11.67
N GLN A 58 11.33 9.76 -11.04
CA GLN A 58 11.36 11.20 -11.31
C GLN A 58 9.94 11.82 -11.39
N PRO A 59 9.07 11.56 -10.40
CA PRO A 59 7.69 12.00 -10.46
C PRO A 59 7.57 13.48 -10.16
N THR A 60 6.63 14.14 -10.85
CA THR A 60 6.13 15.44 -10.46
C THR A 60 5.07 15.28 -9.39
N LYS A 61 4.18 14.28 -9.56
CA LYS A 61 3.06 14.04 -8.67
C LYS A 61 2.89 12.56 -8.33
N VAL A 62 2.76 12.26 -7.04
CA VAL A 62 2.60 10.91 -6.48
C VAL A 62 1.26 10.77 -5.77
N LEU A 63 0.64 9.60 -5.87
CA LEU A 63 -0.47 9.19 -5.01
C LEU A 63 -0.02 8.03 -4.13
N ASP A 64 -0.20 8.15 -2.82
CA ASP A 64 0.07 7.10 -1.84
C ASP A 64 -1.26 6.47 -1.38
N LEU A 65 -1.50 5.20 -1.77
CA LEU A 65 -2.70 4.43 -1.43
C LEU A 65 -2.48 3.61 -0.17
N GLY A 66 -3.35 3.80 0.83
CA GLY A 66 -3.16 3.28 2.17
C GLY A 66 -2.03 4.01 2.89
N CYS A 67 -2.04 5.34 2.77
CA CYS A 67 -0.94 6.18 3.23
C CYS A 67 -0.76 6.20 4.77
N GLY A 68 -1.71 5.65 5.53
CA GLY A 68 -1.72 5.78 6.99
C GLY A 68 -1.63 7.25 7.42
N PRO A 69 -0.92 7.58 8.51
CA PRO A 69 -0.69 8.96 8.92
C PRO A 69 0.23 9.79 8.00
N GLY A 70 0.50 9.31 6.79
CA GLY A 70 1.17 10.08 5.74
C GLY A 70 2.68 10.24 5.94
N ALA A 71 3.35 9.31 6.60
CA ALA A 71 4.80 9.43 6.83
C ALA A 71 5.60 9.42 5.52
N LEU A 72 5.30 8.49 4.58
CA LEU A 72 5.94 8.49 3.26
C LEU A 72 5.61 9.76 2.49
N MET A 73 4.36 10.24 2.56
CA MET A 73 3.94 11.50 1.94
C MET A 73 4.78 12.67 2.46
N HIS A 74 4.96 12.76 3.78
CA HIS A 74 5.79 13.83 4.39
C HIS A 74 7.23 13.78 3.90
N LEU A 75 7.84 12.60 3.85
CA LEU A 75 9.21 12.41 3.37
C LEU A 75 9.36 12.74 1.88
N LEU A 76 8.37 12.45 1.06
CA LEU A 76 8.34 12.85 -0.36
C LEU A 76 8.16 14.36 -0.51
N HIS A 77 7.30 14.96 0.32
CA HIS A 77 7.12 16.41 0.36
C HIS A 77 8.42 17.15 0.72
N GLU A 78 9.19 16.68 1.72
CA GLU A 78 10.52 17.22 2.05
C GLU A 78 11.49 17.17 0.86
N LEU A 79 11.33 16.20 -0.02
CA LEU A 79 12.11 16.08 -1.25
C LEU A 79 11.57 16.93 -2.41
N GLY A 80 10.50 17.71 -2.18
CA GLY A 80 9.88 18.58 -3.18
C GLY A 80 8.99 17.84 -4.20
N VAL A 81 8.48 16.67 -3.85
CA VAL A 81 7.52 15.93 -4.67
C VAL A 81 6.10 16.31 -4.26
N ASP A 82 5.23 16.63 -5.23
CA ASP A 82 3.81 16.83 -4.98
C ASP A 82 3.14 15.48 -4.69
N VAL A 83 2.49 15.33 -3.52
CA VAL A 83 1.96 14.05 -3.08
C VAL A 83 0.56 14.20 -2.48
N ASP A 84 -0.36 13.34 -2.91
CA ASP A 84 -1.66 13.13 -2.30
C ASP A 84 -1.74 11.73 -1.69
N GLY A 85 -2.67 11.51 -0.76
CA GLY A 85 -2.92 10.21 -0.15
C GLY A 85 -4.39 9.81 -0.14
N ILE A 86 -4.62 8.52 -0.02
CA ILE A 86 -5.93 7.93 0.33
C ILE A 86 -5.67 6.95 1.47
N ASP A 87 -6.49 7.03 2.51
CA ASP A 87 -6.51 6.02 3.55
C ASP A 87 -7.94 5.73 4.01
N PHE A 88 -8.19 4.50 4.44
CA PHE A 88 -9.52 4.07 4.82
C PHE A 88 -9.95 4.62 6.19
N ALA A 89 -8.99 4.88 7.07
CA ALA A 89 -9.24 5.28 8.45
C ALA A 89 -9.25 6.81 8.62
N GLN A 90 -10.23 7.32 9.32
CA GLN A 90 -10.27 8.74 9.72
C GLN A 90 -9.08 9.11 10.62
N SER A 91 -8.67 8.20 11.51
CA SER A 91 -7.52 8.36 12.40
C SER A 91 -6.20 8.61 11.67
N SER A 92 -6.04 8.07 10.46
CA SER A 92 -4.85 8.33 9.63
C SER A 92 -4.70 9.82 9.33
N LYS A 93 -5.79 10.48 8.94
CA LYS A 93 -5.81 11.92 8.67
C LYS A 93 -5.62 12.75 9.94
N GLU A 94 -6.20 12.34 11.06
CA GLU A 94 -6.09 13.03 12.35
C GLU A 94 -4.66 13.02 12.91
N LEU A 95 -3.95 11.91 12.72
CA LEU A 95 -2.57 11.71 13.17
C LEU A 95 -1.52 12.24 12.19
N ALA A 96 -1.93 12.65 10.99
CA ALA A 96 -1.02 13.17 9.98
C ALA A 96 -0.41 14.52 10.38
N THR A 97 0.82 14.75 9.91
CA THR A 97 1.48 16.04 10.10
C THR A 97 0.74 17.16 9.35
N PRO A 98 0.82 18.42 9.81
CA PRO A 98 0.10 19.54 9.18
C PRO A 98 0.37 19.66 7.68
N GLU A 99 1.60 19.36 7.23
CA GLU A 99 2.08 19.53 5.85
C GLU A 99 1.32 18.64 4.86
N VAL A 100 0.84 17.46 5.32
CA VAL A 100 0.20 16.48 4.44
C VAL A 100 -1.24 16.14 4.80
N ARG A 101 -1.70 16.58 5.97
CA ARG A 101 -3.03 16.24 6.50
C ARG A 101 -4.17 16.54 5.54
N ASP A 102 -4.18 17.73 4.94
CA ASP A 102 -5.25 18.17 4.03
C ASP A 102 -5.14 17.50 2.64
N ARG A 103 -4.05 16.80 2.38
CA ARG A 103 -3.81 16.04 1.18
C ARG A 103 -4.31 14.59 1.28
N ILE A 104 -4.69 14.15 2.47
CA ILE A 104 -5.25 12.81 2.71
C ILE A 104 -6.77 12.84 2.50
N ALA A 105 -7.25 12.10 1.52
CA ALA A 105 -8.64 11.77 1.34
C ALA A 105 -8.98 10.50 2.14
N VAL A 106 -10.01 10.57 2.98
CA VAL A 106 -10.47 9.39 3.72
C VAL A 106 -11.45 8.61 2.87
N GLY A 107 -11.15 7.33 2.61
CA GLY A 107 -11.98 6.46 1.81
C GLY A 107 -11.28 5.17 1.39
N TYR A 108 -12.02 4.31 0.74
CA TYR A 108 -11.53 3.02 0.26
C TYR A 108 -10.62 3.20 -0.97
N VAL A 109 -9.44 2.57 -0.97
CA VAL A 109 -8.44 2.69 -2.05
C VAL A 109 -8.93 2.21 -3.43
N GLY A 110 -9.96 1.39 -3.47
CA GLY A 110 -10.65 0.96 -4.70
C GLY A 110 -11.79 1.88 -5.14
N ASP A 111 -12.08 2.98 -4.43
CA ASP A 111 -13.13 3.92 -4.82
C ASP A 111 -12.64 4.80 -5.98
N ALA A 112 -13.25 4.59 -7.15
CA ALA A 112 -12.91 5.30 -8.37
C ALA A 112 -13.28 6.80 -8.34
N THR A 113 -14.10 7.25 -7.39
CA THR A 113 -14.55 8.65 -7.30
C THR A 113 -13.58 9.56 -6.58
N LEU A 114 -12.65 9.00 -5.79
CA LEU A 114 -11.77 9.77 -4.90
C LEU A 114 -10.70 10.57 -5.65
N LYS A 115 -10.21 10.05 -6.77
CA LYS A 115 -9.14 10.70 -7.55
C LYS A 115 -9.39 10.54 -9.05
N PRO A 116 -9.01 11.54 -9.87
CA PRO A 116 -9.23 11.50 -11.31
C PRO A 116 -8.29 10.53 -12.05
N ASP A 117 -8.64 10.25 -13.31
CA ASP A 117 -7.87 9.38 -14.21
C ASP A 117 -6.54 10.03 -14.57
N ALA A 118 -5.49 9.21 -14.69
CA ALA A 118 -4.16 9.60 -15.18
C ALA A 118 -3.58 10.88 -14.52
N ALA A 119 -3.95 11.13 -13.25
CA ALA A 119 -3.59 12.36 -12.54
C ALA A 119 -2.25 12.29 -11.82
N TYR A 120 -1.62 11.11 -11.76
CA TYR A 120 -0.41 10.88 -10.98
C TYR A 120 0.65 10.18 -11.83
N ASP A 121 1.89 10.66 -11.78
CA ASP A 121 3.02 10.02 -12.47
C ASP A 121 3.35 8.66 -11.86
N VAL A 122 3.18 8.55 -10.55
CA VAL A 122 3.37 7.32 -9.80
C VAL A 122 2.23 7.13 -8.81
N VAL A 123 1.63 5.94 -8.85
CA VAL A 123 0.74 5.45 -7.79
C VAL A 123 1.53 4.47 -6.94
N VAL A 124 1.65 4.77 -5.66
CA VAL A 124 2.32 3.94 -4.65
C VAL A 124 1.26 3.20 -3.84
N CYS A 125 1.45 1.92 -3.58
CA CYS A 125 0.59 1.11 -2.71
C CYS A 125 1.47 0.14 -1.93
N ARG A 126 1.67 0.39 -0.64
CA ARG A 126 2.66 -0.34 0.15
C ARG A 126 2.06 -0.94 1.40
N GLU A 127 2.19 -2.27 1.53
CA GLU A 127 1.68 -3.05 2.67
C GLU A 127 0.18 -2.74 2.91
N VAL A 128 -0.63 -2.86 1.83
CA VAL A 128 -2.08 -2.59 1.83
C VAL A 128 -2.87 -3.75 1.26
N LEU A 129 -2.39 -4.36 0.18
CA LEU A 129 -3.17 -5.36 -0.57
C LEU A 129 -3.46 -6.61 0.26
N GLU A 130 -2.58 -6.95 1.21
CA GLU A 130 -2.76 -8.05 2.16
C GLU A 130 -3.92 -7.85 3.13
N HIS A 131 -4.36 -6.61 3.34
CA HIS A 131 -5.51 -6.27 4.20
C HIS A 131 -6.85 -6.31 3.46
N LEU A 132 -6.83 -6.52 2.16
CA LEU A 132 -8.00 -6.49 1.29
C LEU A 132 -8.49 -7.90 0.96
N THR A 133 -9.80 -8.05 0.75
CA THR A 133 -10.34 -9.27 0.14
C THR A 133 -9.85 -9.38 -1.32
N VAL A 134 -9.89 -10.57 -1.90
CA VAL A 134 -9.47 -10.80 -3.32
C VAL A 134 -10.24 -9.89 -4.28
N LEU A 135 -11.54 -9.69 -4.06
CA LEU A 135 -12.35 -8.81 -4.91
C LEU A 135 -11.97 -7.34 -4.75
N GLN A 136 -11.63 -6.93 -3.53
CA GLN A 136 -11.12 -5.59 -3.26
C GLN A 136 -9.73 -5.39 -3.88
N VAL A 137 -8.85 -6.40 -3.85
CA VAL A 137 -7.54 -6.34 -4.55
C VAL A 137 -7.76 -6.12 -6.04
N LYS A 138 -8.66 -6.89 -6.68
CA LYS A 138 -8.97 -6.72 -8.11
C LYS A 138 -9.44 -5.30 -8.42
N GLN A 139 -10.35 -4.76 -7.62
CA GLN A 139 -10.87 -3.41 -7.80
C GLN A 139 -9.78 -2.34 -7.59
N THR A 140 -8.93 -2.52 -6.59
CA THR A 140 -7.82 -1.61 -6.29
C THR A 140 -6.78 -1.62 -7.41
N VAL A 141 -6.47 -2.78 -8.00
CA VAL A 141 -5.57 -2.91 -9.15
C VAL A 141 -6.10 -2.11 -10.34
N ALA A 142 -7.39 -2.28 -10.69
CA ALA A 142 -8.01 -1.51 -11.76
C ALA A 142 -7.97 0.00 -11.49
N ASN A 143 -8.21 0.41 -10.25
CA ASN A 143 -8.19 1.80 -9.84
C ASN A 143 -6.76 2.40 -9.89
N MET A 144 -5.74 1.67 -9.46
CA MET A 144 -4.34 2.09 -9.61
C MET A 144 -3.96 2.30 -11.08
N ALA A 145 -4.32 1.34 -11.95
CA ALA A 145 -4.08 1.44 -13.38
C ALA A 145 -4.81 2.63 -14.03
N ARG A 146 -5.99 2.99 -13.53
CA ARG A 146 -6.76 4.15 -13.98
C ARG A 146 -6.10 5.47 -13.56
N MET A 147 -5.70 5.59 -12.30
CA MET A 147 -5.19 6.84 -11.71
C MET A 147 -3.76 7.18 -12.14
N THR A 148 -2.94 6.18 -12.48
CA THR A 148 -1.58 6.45 -12.93
C THR A 148 -1.53 6.92 -14.38
N SER A 149 -0.64 7.86 -14.66
CA SER A 149 -0.23 8.23 -16.01
C SER A 149 0.99 7.45 -16.49
N LYS A 150 1.80 6.89 -15.56
CA LYS A 150 3.07 6.28 -15.93
C LYS A 150 3.43 5.03 -15.12
N TYR A 151 3.63 5.13 -13.83
CA TYR A 151 4.14 4.01 -13.02
C TYR A 151 3.23 3.65 -11.86
N ILE A 152 3.29 2.37 -11.48
CA ILE A 152 2.70 1.84 -10.24
C ILE A 152 3.82 1.15 -9.47
N TYR A 153 3.98 1.50 -8.19
CA TYR A 153 4.93 0.88 -7.28
C TYR A 153 4.18 0.23 -6.12
N VAL A 154 4.27 -1.09 -6.03
CA VAL A 154 3.60 -1.89 -5.00
C VAL A 154 4.63 -2.60 -4.14
N THR A 155 4.41 -2.59 -2.82
CA THR A 155 4.97 -3.60 -1.93
C THR A 155 3.86 -4.29 -1.18
N THR A 156 3.96 -5.60 -1.03
CA THR A 156 3.03 -6.40 -0.24
C THR A 156 3.71 -7.70 0.18
N ARG A 157 3.08 -8.42 1.06
CA ARG A 157 3.51 -9.78 1.38
C ARG A 157 3.02 -10.73 0.31
N PHE A 158 3.96 -11.46 -0.28
CA PHE A 158 3.63 -12.52 -1.23
C PHE A 158 3.65 -13.89 -0.55
N HIS A 159 2.84 -14.79 -1.06
CA HIS A 159 2.84 -16.17 -0.61
C HIS A 159 4.25 -16.78 -0.76
N PRO A 160 4.78 -17.44 0.29
CA PRO A 160 6.15 -17.95 0.24
C PRO A 160 6.34 -19.12 -0.75
N SER A 161 5.27 -19.85 -1.05
CA SER A 161 5.32 -20.93 -2.06
C SER A 161 4.97 -20.39 -3.44
N PRO A 162 5.88 -20.50 -4.42
CA PRO A 162 5.60 -20.06 -5.79
C PRO A 162 4.52 -20.89 -6.49
N ALA A 163 4.21 -22.10 -5.99
CA ALA A 163 3.16 -22.94 -6.55
C ALA A 163 1.75 -22.53 -6.11
N SER A 164 1.62 -21.74 -5.04
CA SER A 164 0.33 -21.23 -4.58
C SER A 164 0.01 -19.90 -5.27
N LEU A 165 -1.19 -19.82 -5.85
CA LEU A 165 -1.67 -18.57 -6.44
C LEU A 165 -2.19 -17.60 -5.38
N LEU A 166 -2.79 -18.15 -4.34
CA LEU A 166 -3.47 -17.41 -3.29
C LEU A 166 -3.49 -18.26 -2.02
N ASP A 167 -3.30 -17.62 -0.87
CA ASP A 167 -3.57 -18.20 0.43
C ASP A 167 -4.48 -17.24 1.24
N PHE A 168 -5.40 -17.83 1.97
CA PHE A 168 -6.27 -17.14 2.90
C PHE A 168 -5.81 -17.29 4.35
N THR A 169 -4.69 -17.94 4.57
CA THR A 169 -4.16 -18.13 5.93
C THR A 169 -3.03 -17.16 6.19
N THR A 170 -3.04 -16.60 7.37
CA THR A 170 -2.00 -15.68 7.84
C THR A 170 -1.19 -16.30 8.99
N GLN A 171 -1.06 -17.62 9.01
CA GLN A 171 -0.27 -18.32 10.02
C GLN A 171 1.19 -17.83 10.11
N PHE A 172 1.64 -17.10 9.11
CA PHE A 172 3.00 -16.55 9.00
C PHE A 172 3.08 -15.07 9.33
N ASP A 173 1.97 -14.45 9.73
CA ASP A 173 1.93 -13.03 10.00
C ASP A 173 1.45 -12.72 11.42
N VAL A 174 2.04 -11.68 12.00
CA VAL A 174 1.67 -11.19 13.33
C VAL A 174 0.51 -10.18 13.28
N ASP A 175 0.15 -9.69 12.09
CA ASP A 175 -0.97 -8.77 11.91
C ASP A 175 -2.24 -9.53 11.55
N PRO A 176 -3.24 -9.57 12.45
CA PRO A 176 -4.46 -10.31 12.21
C PRO A 176 -5.35 -9.70 11.11
N SER A 177 -5.05 -8.52 10.62
CA SER A 177 -5.76 -7.90 9.51
C SER A 177 -5.21 -8.29 8.13
N HIS A 178 -4.13 -9.06 8.05
CA HIS A 178 -3.65 -9.64 6.80
C HIS A 178 -4.51 -10.85 6.43
N ILE A 179 -5.43 -10.67 5.51
CA ILE A 179 -6.43 -11.68 5.15
C ILE A 179 -6.20 -12.33 3.78
N THR A 180 -5.28 -11.78 2.98
CA THR A 180 -5.02 -12.25 1.61
C THR A 180 -3.53 -12.20 1.30
N LEU A 181 -2.92 -13.35 0.99
CA LEU A 181 -1.56 -13.44 0.47
C LEU A 181 -1.60 -13.91 -0.98
N LEU A 182 -1.23 -13.03 -1.90
CA LEU A 182 -1.18 -13.32 -3.33
C LEU A 182 0.20 -13.85 -3.73
N ASN A 183 0.22 -14.71 -4.74
CA ASN A 183 1.43 -14.97 -5.49
C ASN A 183 1.81 -13.70 -6.30
N LYS A 184 3.11 -13.41 -6.39
CA LYS A 184 3.62 -12.23 -7.08
C LYS A 184 3.23 -12.19 -8.57
N ASP A 185 3.27 -13.34 -9.24
CA ASP A 185 2.95 -13.44 -10.66
C ASP A 185 1.44 -13.33 -10.92
N MET A 186 0.60 -13.80 -9.99
CA MET A 186 -0.84 -13.57 -10.05
C MET A 186 -1.18 -12.08 -9.94
N LEU A 187 -0.56 -11.37 -9.00
CA LEU A 187 -0.77 -9.92 -8.89
C LEU A 187 -0.27 -9.18 -10.14
N ARG A 188 0.89 -9.58 -10.68
CA ARG A 188 1.42 -9.05 -11.94
C ARG A 188 0.45 -9.26 -13.10
N LEU A 189 -0.14 -10.45 -13.21
CA LEU A 189 -1.14 -10.76 -14.23
C LEU A 189 -2.37 -9.86 -14.11
N MET A 190 -2.86 -9.59 -12.91
CA MET A 190 -3.98 -8.67 -12.71
C MET A 190 -3.68 -7.28 -13.30
N PHE A 191 -2.48 -6.73 -13.10
CA PHE A 191 -2.08 -5.45 -13.69
C PHE A 191 -1.92 -5.52 -15.21
N VAL A 192 -1.42 -6.63 -15.75
CA VAL A 192 -1.31 -6.83 -17.21
C VAL A 192 -2.71 -6.82 -17.85
N LEU A 193 -3.70 -7.41 -17.21
CA LEU A 193 -5.09 -7.38 -17.66
C LEU A 193 -5.70 -5.96 -17.64
N GLU A 194 -5.18 -5.06 -16.82
CA GLU A 194 -5.55 -3.63 -16.79
C GLU A 194 -4.66 -2.76 -17.72
N GLY A 195 -3.92 -3.38 -18.64
CA GLY A 195 -3.12 -2.67 -19.65
C GLY A 195 -1.77 -2.14 -19.14
N CYS A 196 -1.25 -2.72 -18.05
CA CYS A 196 0.08 -2.39 -17.55
C CYS A 196 1.11 -3.42 -18.00
N ARG A 197 2.37 -3.01 -18.11
CA ARG A 197 3.51 -3.91 -18.35
C ARG A 197 4.43 -3.97 -17.14
N SER A 198 4.99 -5.14 -16.88
CA SER A 198 5.95 -5.33 -15.77
C SER A 198 7.29 -4.66 -16.07
N ARG A 199 7.93 -4.12 -15.02
CA ARG A 199 9.26 -3.47 -15.09
C ARG A 199 10.22 -4.12 -14.08
N PRO A 200 10.70 -5.37 -14.36
CA PRO A 200 11.63 -6.07 -13.47
C PRO A 200 12.94 -5.31 -13.23
N ASP A 201 13.36 -4.50 -14.22
CA ASP A 201 14.52 -3.63 -14.11
C ASP A 201 14.36 -2.55 -13.04
N LEU A 202 13.16 -2.01 -12.87
CA LEU A 202 12.83 -1.04 -11.81
C LEU A 202 12.54 -1.74 -10.48
N GLU A 203 11.94 -2.93 -10.50
CA GLU A 203 11.77 -3.75 -9.29
C GLU A 203 13.11 -3.98 -8.59
N ALA A 204 14.14 -4.36 -9.35
CA ALA A 204 15.48 -4.60 -8.81
C ALA A 204 16.11 -3.34 -8.17
N LYS A 205 15.83 -2.16 -8.72
CA LYS A 205 16.30 -0.88 -8.15
C LYS A 205 15.55 -0.52 -6.86
N MET A 206 14.25 -0.78 -6.83
CA MET A 206 13.38 -0.44 -5.70
C MET A 206 13.48 -1.42 -4.52
N ASP A 207 13.88 -2.68 -4.77
CA ASP A 207 14.01 -3.71 -3.72
C ASP A 207 15.40 -3.65 -3.03
N TRP A 208 15.79 -2.47 -2.55
CA TRP A 208 17.07 -2.24 -1.88
C TRP A 208 17.29 -3.09 -0.62
N GLY A 209 16.20 -3.55 0.00
CA GLY A 209 16.21 -4.45 1.15
C GLY A 209 16.25 -5.94 0.79
N HIS A 210 16.24 -6.28 -0.50
CA HIS A 210 16.26 -7.65 -1.04
C HIS A 210 15.19 -8.58 -0.44
N LYS A 211 14.01 -8.00 -0.17
CA LYS A 211 12.88 -8.74 0.46
C LYS A 211 12.00 -9.48 -0.54
N GLY A 212 12.17 -9.26 -1.85
CA GLY A 212 11.35 -9.86 -2.90
C GLY A 212 9.89 -9.37 -2.93
N ARG A 213 9.58 -8.28 -2.21
CA ARG A 213 8.21 -7.78 -2.02
C ARG A 213 7.80 -6.70 -3.00
N VAL A 214 8.71 -6.25 -3.84
CA VAL A 214 8.51 -5.15 -4.78
C VAL A 214 7.89 -5.64 -6.07
N LEU A 215 6.90 -4.91 -6.58
CA LEU A 215 6.36 -5.03 -7.93
C LEU A 215 6.29 -3.63 -8.55
N VAL A 216 6.82 -3.48 -9.76
CA VAL A 216 6.76 -2.24 -10.51
C VAL A 216 6.12 -2.47 -11.87
N LEU A 217 5.12 -1.66 -12.18
CA LEU A 217 4.39 -1.69 -13.44
C LEU A 217 4.50 -0.32 -14.11
N GLU A 218 4.37 -0.32 -15.43
CA GLU A 218 4.30 0.87 -16.26
C GLU A 218 3.01 0.83 -17.07
N LYS A 219 2.31 1.94 -17.14
CA LYS A 219 1.13 2.10 -18.01
C LYS A 219 1.56 1.93 -19.46
N ALA A 220 0.86 1.07 -20.20
CA ALA A 220 1.14 0.85 -21.62
C ALA A 220 0.59 2.00 -22.51
#